data_30ca6e672f4fa211bb19a9f05967950f
#
_entry.id   30ca6e672f4fa211bb19a9f05967950f
#
_cell.length_a   1.000
_cell.length_b   1.000
_cell.length_c   1.000
_cell.angle_alpha   90.00
_cell.angle_beta   90.00
_cell.angle_gamma   90.00
#
_symmetry.space_group_name_H-M   'P 1'
#
loop_
_entity.id
_entity.type
_entity.pdbx_description
1 polymer ?
#
loop_
_entity_poly.entity_id
_entity_poly.type
_entity_poly.pdbx_seq_one_letter_code
_entity_poly.pdbx_strand_id
1 'polypeptide(L)'
;MASWMGEKWLLPLGFVLMFCLNEYVGWNHRMLGSYRAVLGHFEDDQWFMVASATVNLALSFILFPLFDITGALIATVVAHCIMWAGRIRVVFRQYMRGGLGHYLGVQALHLVTLAVCMGGSYALCARMPGGWLGLVPRILVVLVVPNALNLAVYGWGKDAAYLRQYAGKVAKKLLKK
;
A
#
# COMPACT_ATOMS: atom_id res chain seq x y z
N MET A 1 17.75 12.71 -0.60
CA MET A 1 18.69 11.59 -0.41
C MET A 1 20.06 11.89 -1.01
N ALA A 2 20.17 12.41 -2.23
CA ALA A 2 21.48 12.78 -2.83
C ALA A 2 22.35 13.67 -1.94
N SER A 3 21.77 14.61 -1.22
CA SER A 3 22.46 15.56 -0.34
C SER A 3 22.99 14.94 0.96
N TRP A 4 22.58 13.74 1.33
CA TRP A 4 23.01 13.07 2.58
C TRP A 4 23.82 11.80 2.31
N MET A 5 23.42 11.00 1.34
CA MET A 5 24.09 9.71 1.04
C MET A 5 24.95 9.74 -0.23
N GLY A 6 24.89 10.83 -1.02
CA GLY A 6 25.53 10.94 -2.33
C GLY A 6 24.71 10.28 -3.45
N GLU A 7 24.96 10.69 -4.68
CA GLU A 7 24.21 10.21 -5.87
C GLU A 7 24.38 8.71 -6.13
N LYS A 8 25.48 8.12 -5.71
CA LYS A 8 25.81 6.71 -5.88
C LYS A 8 24.81 5.77 -5.18
N TRP A 9 24.10 6.23 -4.16
CA TRP A 9 23.14 5.44 -3.36
C TRP A 9 21.69 5.76 -3.69
N LEU A 10 21.42 6.48 -4.78
CA LEU A 10 20.07 6.72 -5.23
C LEU A 10 19.52 5.47 -5.88
N LEU A 11 18.43 4.97 -5.33
CA LEU A 11 17.69 3.87 -5.94
C LEU A 11 17.01 4.35 -7.23
N PRO A 12 17.01 3.54 -8.31
CA PRO A 12 16.34 3.88 -9.55
C PRO A 12 14.83 4.08 -9.31
N LEU A 13 14.23 5.02 -10.06
CA LEU A 13 12.80 5.33 -9.94
C LEU A 13 11.93 4.07 -10.11
N GLY A 14 12.32 3.16 -11.00
CA GLY A 14 11.62 1.89 -11.21
C GLY A 14 11.55 1.03 -9.95
N PHE A 15 12.63 0.97 -9.17
CA PHE A 15 12.64 0.26 -7.89
C PHE A 15 11.67 0.89 -6.90
N VAL A 16 11.68 2.22 -6.78
CA VAL A 16 10.78 2.94 -5.85
C VAL A 16 9.32 2.73 -6.21
N LEU A 17 8.97 2.79 -7.50
CA LEU A 17 7.61 2.54 -7.97
C LEU A 17 7.16 1.11 -7.70
N MET A 18 8.03 0.11 -7.97
CA MET A 18 7.74 -1.30 -7.69
C MET A 18 7.60 -1.55 -6.18
N PHE A 19 8.42 -0.89 -5.36
CA PHE A 19 8.30 -0.98 -3.90
C PHE A 19 6.95 -0.43 -3.40
N CYS A 20 6.53 0.75 -3.87
CA CYS A 20 5.23 1.31 -3.52
C CYS A 20 4.07 0.41 -3.96
N LEU A 21 4.16 -0.17 -5.16
CA LEU A 21 3.16 -1.12 -5.67
C LEU A 21 3.13 -2.41 -4.82
N ASN A 22 4.30 -2.92 -4.45
CA ASN A 22 4.44 -4.08 -3.56
C ASN A 22 3.75 -3.86 -2.23
N GLU A 23 4.00 -2.72 -1.58
CA GLU A 23 3.35 -2.40 -0.32
C GLU A 23 1.84 -2.25 -0.48
N TYR A 24 1.38 -1.56 -1.52
CA TYR A 24 -0.06 -1.41 -1.79
C TYR A 24 -0.76 -2.76 -1.95
N VAL A 25 -0.27 -3.63 -2.83
CA VAL A 25 -0.88 -4.95 -3.07
C VAL A 25 -0.72 -5.84 -1.82
N GLY A 26 0.44 -5.77 -1.17
CA GLY A 26 0.75 -6.49 0.06
C GLY A 26 -0.23 -6.18 1.19
N TRP A 27 -0.53 -4.91 1.45
CA TRP A 27 -1.51 -4.52 2.46
C TRP A 27 -2.92 -5.00 2.13
N ASN A 28 -3.35 -4.88 0.87
CA ASN A 28 -4.68 -5.31 0.45
C ASN A 28 -4.92 -6.80 0.66
N HIS A 29 -3.98 -7.65 0.29
CA HIS A 29 -4.17 -9.09 0.51
C HIS A 29 -4.08 -9.46 2.00
N ARG A 30 -3.26 -8.76 2.82
CA ARG A 30 -3.17 -8.99 4.27
C ARG A 30 -4.47 -8.63 4.97
N MET A 31 -5.13 -7.54 4.60
CA MET A 31 -6.44 -7.13 5.14
C MET A 31 -7.50 -8.21 4.92
N LEU A 32 -7.61 -8.76 3.70
CA LEU A 32 -8.53 -9.87 3.42
C LEU A 32 -8.13 -11.14 4.17
N GLY A 33 -6.83 -11.39 4.35
CA GLY A 33 -6.33 -12.50 5.14
C GLY A 33 -6.71 -12.39 6.63
N SER A 34 -6.63 -11.19 7.20
CA SER A 34 -7.05 -10.92 8.58
C SER A 34 -8.54 -11.14 8.76
N TYR A 35 -9.38 -10.70 7.82
CA TYR A 35 -10.81 -10.94 7.82
C TYR A 35 -11.12 -12.45 7.86
N ARG A 36 -10.50 -13.23 6.97
CA ARG A 36 -10.63 -14.69 6.95
C ARG A 36 -10.17 -15.35 8.27
N ALA A 37 -9.05 -14.89 8.83
CA ALA A 37 -8.51 -15.41 10.09
C ALA A 37 -9.48 -15.22 11.26
N VAL A 38 -10.18 -14.10 11.32
CA VAL A 38 -11.21 -13.83 12.32
C VAL A 38 -12.41 -14.81 12.18
N LEU A 39 -12.70 -15.24 10.96
CA LEU A 39 -13.75 -16.24 10.70
C LEU A 39 -13.33 -17.69 11.00
N GLY A 40 -12.05 -17.93 11.35
CA GLY A 40 -11.52 -19.26 11.69
C GLY A 40 -11.21 -20.17 10.49
N HIS A 41 -11.31 -19.66 9.26
CA HIS A 41 -11.13 -20.43 8.03
C HIS A 41 -9.68 -20.30 7.50
N PHE A 42 -8.76 -21.03 8.10
CA PHE A 42 -7.33 -20.96 7.77
C PHE A 42 -6.95 -21.75 6.51
N GLU A 43 -7.76 -22.72 6.11
CA GLU A 43 -7.42 -23.67 5.05
C GLU A 43 -7.84 -23.18 3.64
N ASP A 44 -8.78 -22.24 3.55
CA ASP A 44 -9.45 -21.88 2.30
C ASP A 44 -8.53 -21.21 1.25
N ASP A 45 -7.41 -20.61 1.66
CA ASP A 45 -6.47 -19.95 0.75
C ASP A 45 -5.09 -20.64 0.68
N GLN A 46 -4.90 -21.80 1.32
CA GLN A 46 -3.61 -22.49 1.36
C GLN A 46 -3.05 -22.79 -0.03
N TRP A 47 -3.90 -23.19 -0.99
CA TRP A 47 -3.48 -23.44 -2.37
C TRP A 47 -2.99 -22.17 -3.08
N PHE A 48 -3.62 -21.03 -2.82
CA PHE A 48 -3.16 -19.74 -3.33
C PHE A 48 -1.83 -19.32 -2.68
N MET A 49 -1.60 -19.68 -1.40
CA MET A 49 -0.32 -19.47 -0.74
C MET A 49 0.80 -20.28 -1.40
N VAL A 50 0.57 -21.57 -1.62
CA VAL A 50 1.54 -22.44 -2.30
C VAL A 50 1.82 -21.95 -3.72
N ALA A 51 0.78 -21.64 -4.50
CA ALA A 51 0.92 -21.12 -5.86
C ALA A 51 1.70 -19.78 -5.86
N SER A 52 1.38 -18.87 -4.96
CA SER A 52 2.06 -17.58 -4.82
C SER A 52 3.55 -17.77 -4.48
N ALA A 53 3.86 -18.64 -3.52
CA ALA A 53 5.24 -18.92 -3.14
C ALA A 53 6.05 -19.56 -4.28
N THR A 54 5.46 -20.52 -4.98
CA THR A 54 6.11 -21.19 -6.13
C THR A 54 6.36 -20.21 -7.26
N VAL A 55 5.38 -19.38 -7.61
CA VAL A 55 5.53 -18.35 -8.67
C VAL A 55 6.56 -17.30 -8.26
N ASN A 56 6.55 -16.85 -6.99
CA ASN A 56 7.56 -15.90 -6.49
C ASN A 56 8.97 -16.46 -6.66
N LEU A 57 9.18 -17.69 -6.22
CA LEU A 57 10.49 -18.35 -6.33
C LEU A 57 10.93 -18.50 -7.78
N ALA A 58 10.07 -19.04 -8.65
CA ALA A 58 10.38 -19.24 -10.07
C ALA A 58 10.68 -17.91 -10.78
N LEU A 59 9.84 -16.90 -10.60
CA LEU A 59 10.05 -15.58 -11.20
C LEU A 59 11.29 -14.88 -10.63
N SER A 60 11.59 -15.04 -9.34
CA SER A 60 12.81 -14.47 -8.75
C SER A 60 14.07 -15.04 -9.40
N PHE A 61 14.13 -16.35 -9.65
CA PHE A 61 15.26 -16.96 -10.37
C PHE A 61 15.43 -16.44 -11.80
N ILE A 62 14.32 -16.12 -12.48
CA ILE A 62 14.36 -15.63 -13.86
C ILE A 62 14.66 -14.13 -13.91
N LEU A 63 14.02 -13.33 -13.05
CA LEU A 63 14.05 -11.88 -13.13
C LEU A 63 15.23 -11.25 -12.37
N PHE A 64 15.73 -11.91 -11.32
CA PHE A 64 16.87 -11.38 -10.56
C PHE A 64 18.13 -11.20 -11.41
N PRO A 65 18.55 -12.16 -12.27
CA PRO A 65 19.71 -11.98 -13.14
C PRO A 65 19.53 -10.88 -14.20
N LEU A 66 18.27 -10.55 -14.56
CA LEU A 66 17.96 -9.56 -15.60
C LEU A 66 17.81 -8.13 -15.05
N PHE A 67 17.26 -7.99 -13.86
CA PHE A 67 16.85 -6.72 -13.28
C PHE A 67 17.34 -6.51 -11.84
N ASP A 68 18.27 -7.31 -11.36
CA ASP A 68 18.78 -7.30 -10.00
C ASP A 68 17.65 -7.32 -8.95
N ILE A 69 17.79 -6.54 -7.89
CA ILE A 69 16.82 -6.44 -6.80
C ILE A 69 15.42 -5.99 -7.26
N THR A 70 15.33 -5.22 -8.34
CA THR A 70 14.05 -4.82 -8.94
C THR A 70 13.31 -6.03 -9.50
N GLY A 71 14.03 -7.00 -10.09
CA GLY A 71 13.46 -8.24 -10.59
C GLY A 71 12.83 -9.10 -9.49
N ALA A 72 13.52 -9.25 -8.36
CA ALA A 72 12.97 -9.93 -7.19
C ALA A 72 11.71 -9.24 -6.65
N LEU A 73 11.69 -7.91 -6.69
CA LEU A 73 10.53 -7.13 -6.24
C LEU A 73 9.33 -7.30 -7.19
N ILE A 74 9.56 -7.36 -8.51
CA ILE A 74 8.50 -7.67 -9.49
C ILE A 74 7.92 -9.06 -9.22
N ALA A 75 8.76 -10.07 -8.97
CA ALA A 75 8.30 -11.42 -8.63
C ALA A 75 7.40 -11.41 -7.38
N THR A 76 7.78 -10.64 -6.37
CA THR A 76 7.00 -10.49 -5.14
C THR A 76 5.65 -9.79 -5.38
N VAL A 77 5.61 -8.75 -6.22
CA VAL A 77 4.35 -8.08 -6.60
C VAL A 77 3.40 -9.06 -7.30
N VAL A 78 3.90 -9.86 -8.24
CA VAL A 78 3.10 -10.88 -8.93
C VAL A 78 2.55 -11.91 -7.94
N ALA A 79 3.38 -12.39 -7.02
CA ALA A 79 2.97 -13.31 -5.98
C ALA A 79 1.87 -12.72 -5.07
N HIS A 80 2.01 -11.46 -4.66
CA HIS A 80 0.99 -10.75 -3.89
C HIS A 80 -0.31 -10.57 -4.68
N CYS A 81 -0.25 -10.34 -5.99
CA CYS A 81 -1.45 -10.29 -6.84
C CYS A 81 -2.19 -11.63 -6.87
N ILE A 82 -1.47 -12.76 -6.97
CA ILE A 82 -2.06 -14.10 -6.91
C ILE A 82 -2.76 -14.31 -5.57
N MET A 83 -2.11 -13.98 -4.46
CA MET A 83 -2.70 -14.06 -3.13
C MET A 83 -3.93 -13.17 -2.98
N TRP A 84 -3.86 -11.94 -3.50
CA TRP A 84 -4.97 -11.00 -3.42
C TRP A 84 -6.18 -11.49 -4.22
N ALA A 85 -5.97 -11.93 -5.46
CA ALA A 85 -7.03 -12.51 -6.30
C ALA A 85 -7.66 -13.75 -5.67
N GLY A 86 -6.84 -14.65 -5.11
CA GLY A 86 -7.30 -15.82 -4.38
C GLY A 86 -8.18 -15.46 -3.18
N ARG A 87 -7.72 -14.54 -2.35
CA ARG A 87 -8.46 -14.07 -1.17
C ARG A 87 -9.74 -13.32 -1.51
N ILE A 88 -9.73 -12.48 -2.57
CA ILE A 88 -10.96 -11.87 -3.09
C ILE A 88 -11.97 -12.95 -3.45
N ARG A 89 -11.55 -13.98 -4.20
CA ARG A 89 -12.42 -15.07 -4.61
C ARG A 89 -13.02 -15.80 -3.40
N VAL A 90 -12.20 -16.15 -2.42
CA VAL A 90 -12.65 -16.85 -1.21
C VAL A 90 -13.61 -15.98 -0.41
N VAL A 91 -13.22 -14.77 -0.07
CA VAL A 91 -14.01 -13.89 0.81
C VAL A 91 -15.34 -13.50 0.18
N PHE A 92 -15.36 -13.04 -1.07
CA PHE A 92 -16.59 -12.54 -1.69
C PHE A 92 -17.51 -13.63 -2.22
N ARG A 93 -17.00 -14.81 -2.57
CA ARG A 93 -17.81 -15.93 -3.03
C ARG A 93 -18.40 -16.72 -1.87
N GLN A 94 -17.62 -16.96 -0.82
CA GLN A 94 -18.03 -17.86 0.27
C GLN A 94 -18.69 -17.12 1.43
N TYR A 95 -18.18 -15.94 1.78
CA TYR A 95 -18.60 -15.25 3.00
C TYR A 95 -19.48 -14.03 2.76
N MET A 96 -19.07 -13.10 1.93
CA MET A 96 -19.82 -11.85 1.74
C MET A 96 -20.97 -11.98 0.74
N ARG A 97 -20.98 -12.99 -0.13
CA ARG A 97 -22.00 -13.26 -1.16
C ARG A 97 -22.45 -12.03 -1.97
N GLY A 98 -21.58 -11.05 -2.11
CA GLY A 98 -21.85 -9.79 -2.82
C GLY A 98 -20.90 -8.70 -2.43
N GLY A 99 -21.07 -7.51 -3.02
CA GLY A 99 -20.24 -6.33 -2.71
C GLY A 99 -18.86 -6.27 -3.38
N LEU A 100 -18.50 -7.24 -4.22
CA LEU A 100 -17.23 -7.26 -4.95
C LEU A 100 -17.04 -6.00 -5.79
N GLY A 101 -18.08 -5.54 -6.52
CA GLY A 101 -18.02 -4.33 -7.34
C GLY A 101 -17.74 -3.08 -6.48
N HIS A 102 -18.38 -2.97 -5.32
CA HIS A 102 -18.11 -1.88 -4.39
C HIS A 102 -16.66 -1.94 -3.86
N TYR A 103 -16.20 -3.11 -3.45
CA TYR A 103 -14.82 -3.32 -3.01
C TYR A 103 -13.80 -2.90 -4.07
N LEU A 104 -13.97 -3.39 -5.32
CA LEU A 104 -13.08 -3.04 -6.43
C LEU A 104 -13.14 -1.54 -6.76
N GLY A 105 -14.33 -0.92 -6.68
CA GLY A 105 -14.49 0.53 -6.83
C GLY A 105 -13.73 1.34 -5.79
N VAL A 106 -13.78 0.92 -4.52
CA VAL A 106 -13.00 1.53 -3.44
C VAL A 106 -11.49 1.33 -3.67
N GLN A 107 -11.07 0.16 -4.12
CA GLN A 107 -9.66 -0.10 -4.44
C GLN A 107 -9.17 0.75 -5.61
N ALA A 108 -9.97 0.91 -6.66
CA ALA A 108 -9.66 1.81 -7.77
C ALA A 108 -9.54 3.27 -7.30
N LEU A 109 -10.43 3.73 -6.42
CA LEU A 109 -10.35 5.06 -5.82
C LEU A 109 -9.05 5.24 -5.01
N HIS A 110 -8.67 4.23 -4.23
CA HIS A 110 -7.40 4.24 -3.48
C HIS A 110 -6.19 4.36 -4.41
N LEU A 111 -6.17 3.60 -5.51
CA LEU A 111 -5.08 3.68 -6.51
C LEU A 111 -4.99 5.06 -7.15
N VAL A 112 -6.13 5.64 -7.54
CA VAL A 112 -6.18 7.01 -8.10
C VAL A 112 -5.69 8.02 -7.07
N THR A 113 -6.15 7.94 -5.83
CA THR A 113 -5.71 8.84 -4.75
C THR A 113 -4.21 8.72 -4.51
N LEU A 114 -3.67 7.49 -4.50
CA LEU A 114 -2.24 7.24 -4.35
C LEU A 114 -1.45 7.85 -5.51
N ALA A 115 -1.89 7.66 -6.75
CA ALA A 115 -1.25 8.23 -7.94
C ALA A 115 -1.25 9.77 -7.90
N VAL A 116 -2.36 10.39 -7.50
CA VAL A 116 -2.47 11.85 -7.33
C VAL A 116 -1.56 12.34 -6.21
N CYS A 117 -1.51 11.66 -5.06
CA CYS A 117 -0.61 11.98 -3.96
C CYS A 117 0.86 11.92 -4.39
N MET A 118 1.26 10.85 -5.08
CA MET A 118 2.64 10.67 -5.53
C MET A 118 3.01 11.70 -6.59
N GLY A 119 2.18 11.88 -7.63
CA GLY A 119 2.41 12.85 -8.70
C GLY A 119 2.43 14.28 -8.19
N GLY A 120 1.47 14.65 -7.34
CA GLY A 120 1.39 15.97 -6.72
C GLY A 120 2.58 16.28 -5.83
N SER A 121 2.95 15.34 -4.95
CA SER A 121 4.13 15.49 -4.08
C SER A 121 5.43 15.59 -4.88
N TYR A 122 5.57 14.77 -5.93
CA TYR A 122 6.72 14.82 -6.82
C TYR A 122 6.82 16.17 -7.55
N ALA A 123 5.73 16.64 -8.15
CA ALA A 123 5.68 17.92 -8.88
C ALA A 123 6.01 19.12 -7.98
N LEU A 124 5.52 19.10 -6.74
CA LEU A 124 5.83 20.13 -5.74
C LEU A 124 7.31 20.07 -5.31
N CYS A 125 7.81 18.88 -5.00
CA CYS A 125 9.20 18.69 -4.59
C CYS A 125 10.20 18.99 -5.70
N ALA A 126 9.85 18.79 -6.97
CA ALA A 126 10.70 19.10 -8.13
C ALA A 126 10.95 20.60 -8.31
N ARG A 127 10.03 21.45 -7.83
CA ARG A 127 10.16 22.93 -7.87
C ARG A 127 10.97 23.52 -6.72
N MET A 128 11.37 22.71 -5.74
CA MET A 128 12.09 23.19 -4.56
C MET A 128 13.60 23.16 -4.78
N PRO A 129 14.35 24.11 -4.18
CA PRO A 129 15.80 24.16 -4.29
C PRO A 129 16.45 22.87 -3.81
N GLY A 130 17.61 22.54 -4.38
CA GLY A 130 18.43 21.42 -3.94
C GLY A 130 19.16 21.72 -2.62
N GLY A 131 19.80 20.68 -2.04
CA GLY A 131 20.60 20.81 -0.83
C GLY A 131 19.80 20.74 0.48
N TRP A 132 20.48 21.06 1.58
CA TRP A 132 19.92 20.96 2.93
C TRP A 132 18.75 21.91 3.19
N LEU A 133 18.77 23.10 2.61
CA LEU A 133 17.68 24.10 2.73
C LEU A 133 16.38 23.61 2.09
N GLY A 134 16.47 22.79 1.04
CA GLY A 134 15.29 22.19 0.40
C GLY A 134 14.77 20.93 1.07
N LEU A 135 15.53 20.34 2.01
CA LEU A 135 15.12 19.09 2.66
C LEU A 135 13.90 19.28 3.55
N VAL A 136 13.90 20.29 4.40
CA VAL A 136 12.81 20.59 5.34
C VAL A 136 11.47 20.81 4.63
N PRO A 137 11.37 21.73 3.63
CA PRO A 137 10.12 21.92 2.91
C PRO A 137 9.67 20.66 2.13
N ARG A 138 10.58 19.86 1.61
CA ARG A 138 10.22 18.57 0.96
C ARG A 138 9.63 17.59 1.94
N ILE A 139 10.18 17.45 3.15
CA ILE A 139 9.61 16.62 4.21
C ILE A 139 8.20 17.10 4.56
N LEU A 140 8.00 18.41 4.72
CA LEU A 140 6.69 18.99 5.01
C LEU A 140 5.67 18.69 3.90
N VAL A 141 6.06 18.82 2.63
CA VAL A 141 5.18 18.48 1.49
C VAL A 141 4.76 17.00 1.53
N VAL A 142 5.72 16.10 1.71
CA VAL A 142 5.45 14.65 1.75
C VAL A 142 4.60 14.26 2.96
N LEU A 143 4.69 14.98 4.07
CA LEU A 143 3.83 14.75 5.23
C LEU A 143 2.44 15.38 5.07
N VAL A 144 2.36 16.62 4.57
CA VAL A 144 1.09 17.37 4.57
C VAL A 144 0.22 16.98 3.38
N VAL A 145 0.77 16.91 2.16
CA VAL A 145 -0.03 16.73 0.94
C VAL A 145 -0.79 15.39 0.92
N PRO A 146 -0.16 14.23 1.16
CA PRO A 146 -0.89 12.97 1.18
C PRO A 146 -1.92 12.90 2.30
N ASN A 147 -1.60 13.41 3.48
CA ASN A 147 -2.53 13.40 4.62
C ASN A 147 -3.73 14.34 4.39
N ALA A 148 -3.50 15.52 3.83
CA ALA A 148 -4.58 16.44 3.48
C ALA A 148 -5.50 15.88 2.39
N LEU A 149 -4.93 15.28 1.34
CA LEU A 149 -5.70 14.62 0.28
C LEU A 149 -6.50 13.42 0.82
N ASN A 150 -5.89 12.57 1.63
CA ASN A 150 -6.61 11.46 2.26
C ASN A 150 -7.73 11.96 3.17
N LEU A 151 -7.50 13.01 3.94
CA LEU A 151 -8.54 13.61 4.77
C LEU A 151 -9.67 14.22 3.93
N ALA A 152 -9.35 14.86 2.81
CA ALA A 152 -10.34 15.43 1.89
C ALA A 152 -11.20 14.35 1.23
N VAL A 153 -10.59 13.24 0.78
CA VAL A 153 -11.28 12.15 0.06
C VAL A 153 -12.06 11.25 1.04
N TYR A 154 -11.45 10.87 2.16
CA TYR A 154 -12.01 9.86 3.08
C TYR A 154 -12.54 10.44 4.37
N GLY A 155 -12.22 11.70 4.70
CA GLY A 155 -12.56 12.33 5.97
C GLY A 155 -14.07 12.54 6.21
N TRP A 156 -14.89 12.42 5.17
CA TRP A 156 -16.36 12.61 5.24
C TRP A 156 -17.13 11.29 5.27
N GLY A 157 -16.44 10.14 5.12
CA GLY A 157 -17.05 8.82 5.13
C GLY A 157 -17.53 8.37 6.52
N LYS A 158 -18.37 7.33 6.54
CA LYS A 158 -18.87 6.70 7.78
C LYS A 158 -17.73 6.17 8.64
N ASP A 159 -16.67 5.66 8.02
CA ASP A 159 -15.49 5.12 8.68
C ASP A 159 -14.70 6.22 9.42
N ALA A 160 -14.59 7.41 8.82
CA ALA A 160 -13.96 8.56 9.46
C ALA A 160 -14.78 9.08 10.65
N ALA A 161 -16.09 9.03 10.59
CA ALA A 161 -16.96 9.35 11.71
C ALA A 161 -16.76 8.39 12.88
N TYR A 162 -16.65 7.09 12.59
CA TYR A 162 -16.35 6.06 13.60
C TYR A 162 -14.97 6.29 14.25
N LEU A 163 -13.93 6.55 13.45
CA LEU A 163 -12.58 6.83 13.95
C LEU A 163 -12.55 8.08 14.85
N ARG A 164 -13.26 9.15 14.48
CA ARG A 164 -13.38 10.36 15.33
C ARG A 164 -14.04 10.07 16.66
N GLN A 165 -15.11 9.27 16.66
CA GLN A 165 -15.78 8.86 17.91
C GLN A 165 -14.85 8.00 18.79
N TYR A 166 -14.12 7.08 18.17
CA TYR A 166 -13.17 6.21 18.89
C TYR A 166 -12.02 7.02 19.48
N ALA A 167 -11.42 7.91 18.69
CA ALA A 167 -10.35 8.80 19.14
C ALA A 167 -10.81 9.70 20.31
N GLY A 168 -12.04 10.22 20.24
CA GLY A 168 -12.65 11.00 21.33
C GLY A 168 -12.83 10.18 22.61
N LYS A 169 -13.22 8.90 22.52
CA LYS A 169 -13.30 7.99 23.68
C LYS A 169 -11.94 7.73 24.31
N VAL A 170 -10.91 7.48 23.49
CA VAL A 170 -9.54 7.24 23.95
C VAL A 170 -8.96 8.49 24.62
N ALA A 171 -9.12 9.67 23.99
CA ALA A 171 -8.67 10.93 24.55
C ALA A 171 -9.32 11.23 25.92
N LYS A 172 -10.64 11.02 26.05
CA LYS A 172 -11.35 11.17 27.34
C LYS A 172 -10.84 10.19 28.40
N LYS A 173 -10.44 8.97 28.01
CA LYS A 173 -9.90 7.97 28.95
C LYS A 173 -8.48 8.32 29.40
N LEU A 174 -7.66 8.92 28.53
CA LEU A 174 -6.31 9.38 28.87
C LEU A 174 -6.32 10.63 29.76
N LEU A 175 -7.27 11.54 29.54
CA LEU A 175 -7.41 12.76 30.33
C LEU A 175 -8.05 12.53 31.72
N LYS A 176 -8.61 11.35 31.97
CA LYS A 176 -9.17 10.96 33.30
C LYS A 176 -8.16 10.23 34.21
N LYS A 177 -6.94 10.01 33.74
CA LYS A 177 -5.80 9.54 34.54
C LYS A 177 -4.89 10.69 34.95
#